data_c97073fad53ca92537c7046fb151acf1
#
_entry.id   c97073fad53ca92537c7046fb151acf1
#
_cell.length_a   1.000
_cell.length_b   1.000
_cell.length_c   1.000
_cell.angle_alpha   90.00
_cell.angle_beta   90.00
_cell.angle_gamma   90.00
#
_symmetry.space_group_name_H-M   'P 1'
#
loop_
_entity.id
_entity.type
_entity.pdbx_description
1 polymer ?
#
loop_
_entity_poly.entity_id
_entity_poly.type
_entity_poly.pdbx_seq_one_letter_code
_entity_poly.pdbx_strand_id
1 'polypeptide(L)'
;MKIFNSYSNQLEEFISLKENQVNMYVCGPTVYNYIHIGNARPVVFFDTVRRFFEARGYQVTFVSNFTDVDDKIIQKALDENLSELEVSSKYIQAFLIDIEGLNCKTDYLKPKVTEYMDFIIGFIQDLIDKNYAYNVDGDVYFRVSKIDDYGRLSNRNIDDLISGSRIDINPKKESPLDFTLWKQTEVGINFSSPFSQGRPGWHTECVSMIDDIFKGQIDIHGGGMDLQFPHHENEIAQAKALYNHSIAKYWMHNGRLSFKEEKMSKSIGNVVLVKDVEEKLALRFFLLSTHYRSPLNYDEEVFAMYVKEWQKLENAYKTLFYKLDLVKELDLNIEIKDIEIKNEINNFDLAMEDDFNTANAITALQSLLRLINSNLRKKLVFTKLNELLKALNYMVDILGLKVEVTPLTDEHRSVYESWQKARNDKDFSLADDLREKLTRRGIL
;
A
#
# COMPACT_ATOMS: atom_id res chain seq x y z
N MET A 1 -2.07 7.36 -19.72
CA MET A 1 -1.47 6.90 -18.46
C MET A 1 -0.58 5.70 -18.76
N LYS A 2 0.63 5.65 -18.18
CA LYS A 2 1.58 4.56 -18.39
C LYS A 2 1.92 3.88 -17.07
N ILE A 3 2.20 2.58 -17.10
CA ILE A 3 2.59 1.75 -15.95
C ILE A 3 3.79 0.91 -16.33
N PHE A 4 4.80 0.84 -15.48
CA PHE A 4 5.90 -0.09 -15.67
C PHE A 4 5.45 -1.51 -15.31
N ASN A 5 5.46 -2.39 -16.30
CA ASN A 5 5.10 -3.79 -16.12
C ASN A 5 6.36 -4.62 -15.91
N SER A 6 6.55 -5.14 -14.69
CA SER A 6 7.71 -5.96 -14.36
C SER A 6 7.80 -7.24 -15.20
N TYR A 7 6.66 -7.74 -15.71
CA TYR A 7 6.63 -8.95 -16.51
C TYR A 7 7.24 -8.76 -17.92
N SER A 8 6.95 -7.61 -18.56
CA SER A 8 7.58 -7.24 -19.84
C SER A 8 8.87 -6.46 -19.66
N ASN A 9 9.14 -5.97 -18.44
CA ASN A 9 10.22 -5.04 -18.10
C ASN A 9 10.17 -3.75 -18.91
N GLN A 10 8.96 -3.24 -19.21
CA GLN A 10 8.71 -2.07 -20.03
C GLN A 10 7.66 -1.15 -19.43
N LEU A 11 7.73 0.12 -19.79
CA LEU A 11 6.68 1.09 -19.51
C LEU A 11 5.59 0.94 -20.59
N GLU A 12 4.41 0.52 -20.20
CA GLU A 12 3.27 0.22 -21.06
C GLU A 12 2.12 1.19 -20.85
N GLU A 13 1.34 1.43 -21.90
CA GLU A 13 0.08 2.14 -21.75
C GLU A 13 -0.93 1.29 -20.97
N PHE A 14 -1.51 1.86 -19.93
CA PHE A 14 -2.52 1.16 -19.13
C PHE A 14 -3.84 1.10 -19.89
N ILE A 15 -4.30 -0.12 -20.13
CA ILE A 15 -5.61 -0.42 -20.73
C ILE A 15 -6.27 -1.47 -19.82
N SER A 16 -7.34 -1.10 -19.13
CA SER A 16 -8.09 -2.03 -18.28
C SER A 16 -8.69 -3.19 -19.06
N LEU A 17 -8.80 -4.35 -18.43
CA LEU A 17 -9.43 -5.54 -19.02
C LEU A 17 -10.93 -5.32 -19.27
N LYS A 18 -11.58 -4.55 -18.40
CA LYS A 18 -12.98 -4.13 -18.56
C LYS A 18 -13.06 -2.61 -18.49
N GLU A 19 -13.83 -2.01 -19.37
CA GLU A 19 -13.99 -0.57 -19.45
C GLU A 19 -14.41 0.02 -18.11
N ASN A 20 -13.71 1.07 -17.66
CA ASN A 20 -13.94 1.79 -16.41
C ASN A 20 -13.86 0.93 -15.12
N GLN A 21 -13.26 -0.28 -15.19
CA GLN A 21 -13.03 -1.14 -14.04
C GLN A 21 -11.54 -1.46 -13.91
N VAL A 22 -11.08 -1.61 -12.67
CA VAL A 22 -9.72 -2.05 -12.37
C VAL A 22 -9.77 -3.08 -11.25
N ASN A 23 -9.33 -4.30 -11.56
CA ASN A 23 -9.19 -5.38 -10.60
C ASN A 23 -7.74 -5.46 -10.14
N MET A 24 -7.53 -5.30 -8.83
CA MET A 24 -6.20 -5.28 -8.21
C MET A 24 -6.09 -6.31 -7.11
N TYR A 25 -5.01 -7.07 -7.13
CA TYR A 25 -4.63 -7.94 -6.03
C TYR A 25 -3.22 -7.62 -5.56
N VAL A 26 -3.05 -7.41 -4.26
CA VAL A 26 -1.75 -7.16 -3.64
C VAL A 26 -1.51 -8.22 -2.58
N CYS A 27 -0.40 -8.97 -2.70
CA CYS A 27 -0.04 -9.97 -1.72
C CYS A 27 0.03 -9.36 -0.32
N GLY A 28 -0.77 -9.91 0.58
CA GLY A 28 -0.85 -9.48 1.97
C GLY A 28 0.24 -10.08 2.86
N PRO A 29 0.28 -9.72 4.13
CA PRO A 29 1.30 -10.19 5.05
C PRO A 29 1.01 -11.60 5.57
N THR A 30 2.08 -12.36 5.87
CA THR A 30 2.01 -13.48 6.82
C THR A 30 1.86 -12.91 8.23
N VAL A 31 0.75 -13.25 8.90
CA VAL A 31 0.30 -12.58 10.14
C VAL A 31 0.85 -13.26 11.40
N TYR A 32 2.17 -13.20 11.57
CA TYR A 32 2.86 -13.77 12.74
C TYR A 32 3.55 -12.72 13.63
N ASN A 33 3.57 -11.45 13.21
CA ASN A 33 4.24 -10.37 13.96
C ASN A 33 3.77 -8.99 13.48
N TYR A 34 4.03 -7.94 14.27
CA TYR A 34 3.85 -6.55 13.84
C TYR A 34 4.59 -6.25 12.54
N ILE A 35 4.01 -5.37 11.73
CA ILE A 35 4.64 -4.93 10.49
C ILE A 35 5.69 -3.85 10.75
N HIS A 36 6.76 -3.90 9.98
CA HIS A 36 7.74 -2.83 9.93
C HIS A 36 7.46 -1.88 8.76
N ILE A 37 8.10 -0.71 8.78
CA ILE A 37 7.89 0.33 7.76
C ILE A 37 8.16 -0.16 6.32
N GLY A 38 9.03 -1.15 6.13
CA GLY A 38 9.26 -1.80 4.85
C GLY A 38 8.05 -2.58 4.33
N ASN A 39 7.30 -3.25 5.24
CA ASN A 39 6.04 -3.91 4.87
C ASN A 39 4.93 -2.89 4.58
N ALA A 40 4.94 -1.74 5.24
CA ALA A 40 3.96 -0.69 5.04
C ALA A 40 4.11 0.02 3.68
N ARG A 41 5.31 0.03 3.09
CA ARG A 41 5.58 0.73 1.82
C ARG A 41 4.67 0.28 0.68
N PRO A 42 4.58 -1.01 0.33
CA PRO A 42 3.64 -1.46 -0.71
C PRO A 42 2.18 -1.19 -0.34
N VAL A 43 1.79 -1.33 0.93
CA VAL A 43 0.41 -1.06 1.38
C VAL A 43 0.03 0.40 1.12
N VAL A 44 0.87 1.35 1.51
CA VAL A 44 0.67 2.80 1.28
C VAL A 44 0.68 3.13 -0.22
N PHE A 45 1.60 2.54 -0.97
CA PHE A 45 1.69 2.77 -2.41
C PHE A 45 0.44 2.28 -3.15
N PHE A 46 0.03 1.03 -2.94
CA PHE A 46 -1.14 0.49 -3.64
C PHE A 46 -2.46 1.12 -3.17
N ASP A 47 -2.56 1.60 -1.94
CA ASP A 47 -3.67 2.45 -1.51
C ASP A 47 -3.70 3.77 -2.30
N THR A 48 -2.54 4.38 -2.56
CA THR A 48 -2.44 5.59 -3.38
C THR A 48 -2.79 5.30 -4.85
N VAL A 49 -2.37 4.18 -5.41
CA VAL A 49 -2.75 3.71 -6.76
C VAL A 49 -4.28 3.54 -6.86
N ARG A 50 -4.88 2.85 -5.87
CA ARG A 50 -6.34 2.69 -5.77
C ARG A 50 -7.05 4.05 -5.77
N ARG A 51 -6.63 4.97 -4.89
CA ARG A 51 -7.23 6.31 -4.78
C ARG A 51 -7.14 7.10 -6.08
N PHE A 52 -6.02 7.00 -6.77
CA PHE A 52 -5.85 7.69 -8.06
C PHE A 52 -6.79 7.12 -9.12
N PHE A 53 -6.91 5.80 -9.27
CA PHE A 53 -7.88 5.21 -10.20
C PHE A 53 -9.32 5.61 -9.87
N GLU A 54 -9.71 5.57 -8.59
CA GLU A 54 -11.03 6.01 -8.15
C GLU A 54 -11.27 7.50 -8.46
N ALA A 55 -10.28 8.38 -8.24
CA ALA A 55 -10.35 9.81 -8.59
C ALA A 55 -10.47 10.04 -10.10
N ARG A 56 -9.95 9.11 -10.92
CA ARG A 56 -10.10 9.12 -12.39
C ARG A 56 -11.38 8.46 -12.87
N GLY A 57 -12.28 8.07 -11.97
CA GLY A 57 -13.60 7.52 -12.27
C GLY A 57 -13.66 6.02 -12.51
N TYR A 58 -12.58 5.29 -12.25
CA TYR A 58 -12.61 3.82 -12.31
C TYR A 58 -13.30 3.21 -11.10
N GLN A 59 -14.07 2.15 -11.32
CA GLN A 59 -14.53 1.26 -10.27
C GLN A 59 -13.40 0.28 -9.93
N VAL A 60 -12.80 0.43 -8.74
CA VAL A 60 -11.67 -0.41 -8.32
C VAL A 60 -12.15 -1.53 -7.41
N THR A 61 -11.87 -2.79 -7.79
CA THR A 61 -11.98 -3.94 -6.89
C THR A 61 -10.58 -4.25 -6.36
N PHE A 62 -10.34 -3.94 -5.09
CA PHE A 62 -9.06 -4.15 -4.42
C PHE A 62 -9.15 -5.36 -3.48
N VAL A 63 -8.16 -6.26 -3.55
CA VAL A 63 -8.05 -7.44 -2.70
C VAL A 63 -6.63 -7.52 -2.14
N SER A 64 -6.50 -7.84 -0.86
CA SER A 64 -5.23 -8.21 -0.23
C SER A 64 -5.49 -9.28 0.83
N ASN A 65 -4.84 -10.42 0.71
CA ASN A 65 -5.08 -11.56 1.59
C ASN A 65 -4.36 -11.44 2.94
N PHE A 66 -4.71 -12.35 3.85
CA PHE A 66 -3.88 -12.68 5.01
C PHE A 66 -3.43 -14.14 4.89
N THR A 67 -2.10 -14.35 4.89
CA THR A 67 -1.55 -15.69 5.10
C THR A 67 -1.58 -15.99 6.59
N ASP A 68 -2.62 -16.72 7.01
CA ASP A 68 -2.92 -17.09 8.40
C ASP A 68 -2.55 -18.53 8.74
N VAL A 69 -1.87 -19.23 7.83
CA VAL A 69 -1.26 -20.55 8.03
C VAL A 69 0.15 -20.57 7.41
N ASP A 70 1.17 -20.71 8.25
CA ASP A 70 2.59 -20.71 7.84
C ASP A 70 3.46 -21.26 8.96
N ASP A 71 4.63 -21.82 8.65
CA ASP A 71 5.60 -22.30 9.64
C ASP A 71 5.98 -21.23 10.69
N LYS A 72 6.03 -19.96 10.30
CA LYS A 72 6.32 -18.84 11.20
C LYS A 72 5.22 -18.57 12.22
N ILE A 73 3.95 -18.81 11.82
CA ILE A 73 2.81 -18.68 12.74
C ILE A 73 2.85 -19.80 13.76
N ILE A 74 3.14 -21.04 13.33
CA ILE A 74 3.29 -22.19 14.20
C ILE A 74 4.41 -21.95 15.22
N GLN A 75 5.59 -21.53 14.76
CA GLN A 75 6.70 -21.23 15.66
C GLN A 75 6.34 -20.11 16.65
N LYS A 76 5.67 -19.06 16.18
CA LYS A 76 5.25 -17.93 17.01
C LYS A 76 4.21 -18.32 18.06
N ALA A 77 3.32 -19.23 17.71
CA ALA A 77 2.33 -19.80 18.62
C ALA A 77 3.02 -20.56 19.77
N LEU A 78 4.03 -21.36 19.45
CA LEU A 78 4.86 -22.04 20.46
C LEU A 78 5.61 -21.04 21.36
N ASP A 79 6.23 -20.01 20.75
CA ASP A 79 7.01 -19.00 21.47
C ASP A 79 6.15 -18.18 22.45
N GLU A 80 4.90 -17.87 22.06
CA GLU A 80 3.97 -17.07 22.88
C GLU A 80 3.02 -17.92 23.75
N ASN A 81 3.08 -19.24 23.63
CA ASN A 81 2.16 -20.17 24.29
C ASN A 81 0.68 -19.86 23.99
N LEU A 82 0.40 -19.60 22.71
CA LEU A 82 -0.92 -19.34 22.13
C LEU A 82 -1.24 -20.38 21.06
N SER A 83 -2.50 -20.46 20.65
CA SER A 83 -2.86 -21.19 19.42
C SER A 83 -2.49 -20.36 18.18
N GLU A 84 -2.32 -21.03 17.03
CA GLU A 84 -2.04 -20.36 15.75
C GLU A 84 -3.16 -19.39 15.35
N LEU A 85 -4.41 -19.73 15.68
CA LEU A 85 -5.57 -18.88 15.46
C LEU A 85 -5.52 -17.60 16.31
N GLU A 86 -5.11 -17.69 17.56
CA GLU A 86 -4.93 -16.52 18.43
C GLU A 86 -3.80 -15.64 17.93
N VAL A 87 -2.68 -16.24 17.50
CA VAL A 87 -1.54 -15.51 16.91
C VAL A 87 -1.98 -14.77 15.65
N SER A 88 -2.57 -15.47 14.69
CA SER A 88 -3.02 -14.86 13.43
C SER A 88 -4.05 -13.76 13.66
N SER A 89 -5.04 -13.98 14.52
CA SER A 89 -6.06 -12.98 14.87
C SER A 89 -5.45 -11.74 15.52
N LYS A 90 -4.52 -11.90 16.46
CA LYS A 90 -3.79 -10.81 17.13
C LYS A 90 -3.05 -9.93 16.12
N TYR A 91 -2.31 -10.54 15.19
CA TYR A 91 -1.48 -9.79 14.26
C TYR A 91 -2.27 -9.25 13.05
N ILE A 92 -3.41 -9.85 12.69
CA ILE A 92 -4.38 -9.23 11.76
C ILE A 92 -4.91 -7.93 12.36
N GLN A 93 -5.36 -7.93 13.62
CA GLN A 93 -5.85 -6.71 14.28
C GLN A 93 -4.76 -5.64 14.39
N ALA A 94 -3.54 -6.03 14.76
CA ALA A 94 -2.41 -5.10 14.80
C ALA A 94 -2.10 -4.49 13.43
N PHE A 95 -2.14 -5.29 12.36
CA PHE A 95 -1.97 -4.82 10.99
C PHE A 95 -3.04 -3.79 10.60
N LEU A 96 -4.31 -4.08 10.89
CA LEU A 96 -5.42 -3.19 10.56
C LEU A 96 -5.31 -1.84 11.29
N ILE A 97 -4.92 -1.84 12.57
CA ILE A 97 -4.66 -0.60 13.34
C ILE A 97 -3.51 0.19 12.70
N ASP A 98 -2.42 -0.47 12.32
CA ASP A 98 -1.26 0.18 11.73
C ASP A 98 -1.59 0.85 10.38
N ILE A 99 -2.33 0.15 9.49
CA ILE A 99 -2.70 0.71 8.18
C ILE A 99 -3.78 1.79 8.28
N GLU A 100 -4.68 1.71 9.25
CA GLU A 100 -5.65 2.76 9.55
C GLU A 100 -4.93 4.02 10.04
N GLY A 101 -3.94 3.89 10.92
CA GLY A 101 -3.10 5.01 11.34
C GLY A 101 -2.33 5.66 10.18
N LEU A 102 -1.97 4.90 9.16
CA LEU A 102 -1.40 5.39 7.90
C LEU A 102 -2.46 5.96 6.93
N ASN A 103 -3.72 6.06 7.33
CA ASN A 103 -4.86 6.48 6.52
C ASN A 103 -5.01 5.67 5.22
N CYS A 104 -4.66 4.38 5.22
CA CYS A 104 -5.00 3.49 4.13
C CYS A 104 -6.49 3.10 4.21
N LYS A 105 -7.15 2.96 3.07
CA LYS A 105 -8.51 2.45 2.99
C LYS A 105 -8.55 1.01 3.47
N THR A 106 -9.54 0.67 4.29
CA THR A 106 -9.70 -0.70 4.84
C THR A 106 -10.95 -1.40 4.32
N ASP A 107 -11.73 -0.75 3.46
CA ASP A 107 -12.96 -1.22 2.85
C ASP A 107 -12.70 -2.07 1.59
N TYR A 108 -11.95 -3.17 1.74
CA TYR A 108 -11.63 -4.09 0.66
C TYR A 108 -11.71 -5.56 1.11
N LEU A 109 -11.69 -6.49 0.17
CA LEU A 109 -11.71 -7.93 0.46
C LEU A 109 -10.37 -8.37 1.04
N LYS A 110 -10.43 -9.07 2.18
CA LYS A 110 -9.26 -9.58 2.93
C LYS A 110 -9.41 -11.09 3.17
N PRO A 111 -9.33 -11.90 2.09
CA PRO A 111 -9.47 -13.34 2.24
C PRO A 111 -8.34 -13.92 3.11
N LYS A 112 -8.65 -14.95 3.89
CA LYS A 112 -7.66 -15.71 4.66
C LYS A 112 -7.41 -17.04 3.98
N VAL A 113 -6.18 -17.54 4.03
CA VAL A 113 -5.82 -18.83 3.44
C VAL A 113 -6.69 -19.96 4.01
N THR A 114 -6.93 -19.95 5.32
CA THR A 114 -7.77 -20.96 5.99
C THR A 114 -9.21 -21.01 5.49
N GLU A 115 -9.74 -19.88 5.00
CA GLU A 115 -11.10 -19.77 4.46
C GLU A 115 -11.22 -20.27 2.99
N TYR A 116 -10.08 -20.40 2.30
CA TYR A 116 -9.99 -20.80 0.88
C TYR A 116 -9.45 -22.21 0.66
N MET A 117 -9.35 -23.03 1.69
CA MET A 117 -8.67 -24.32 1.63
C MET A 117 -9.23 -25.26 0.57
N ASP A 118 -10.54 -25.34 0.42
CA ASP A 118 -11.19 -26.20 -0.58
C ASP A 118 -10.84 -25.76 -2.02
N PHE A 119 -10.77 -24.45 -2.28
CA PHE A 119 -10.37 -23.91 -3.57
C PHE A 119 -8.89 -24.19 -3.85
N ILE A 120 -8.02 -24.02 -2.86
CA ILE A 120 -6.58 -24.31 -2.98
C ILE A 120 -6.37 -25.79 -3.30
N ILE A 121 -7.06 -26.70 -2.60
CA ILE A 121 -6.97 -28.14 -2.83
C ILE A 121 -7.47 -28.48 -4.25
N GLY A 122 -8.59 -27.91 -4.68
CA GLY A 122 -9.11 -28.09 -6.03
C GLY A 122 -8.15 -27.60 -7.10
N PHE A 123 -7.56 -26.41 -6.91
CA PHE A 123 -6.57 -25.83 -7.81
C PHE A 123 -5.31 -26.71 -7.95
N ILE A 124 -4.83 -27.29 -6.84
CA ILE A 124 -3.71 -28.25 -6.86
C ILE A 124 -4.10 -29.53 -7.59
N GLN A 125 -5.32 -30.03 -7.40
CA GLN A 125 -5.81 -31.22 -8.09
C GLN A 125 -5.84 -30.99 -9.60
N ASP A 126 -6.33 -29.83 -10.07
CA ASP A 126 -6.35 -29.48 -11.49
C ASP A 126 -4.93 -29.45 -12.09
N LEU A 127 -3.93 -28.98 -11.34
CA LEU A 127 -2.52 -29.01 -11.76
C LEU A 127 -1.98 -30.45 -11.89
N ILE A 128 -2.39 -31.35 -10.98
CA ILE A 128 -2.04 -32.78 -11.03
C ILE A 128 -2.70 -33.44 -12.25
N ASP A 129 -4.00 -33.24 -12.46
CA ASP A 129 -4.77 -33.83 -13.53
C ASP A 129 -4.24 -33.40 -14.92
N LYS A 130 -3.75 -32.16 -15.04
CA LYS A 130 -3.07 -31.64 -16.24
C LYS A 130 -1.59 -32.01 -16.30
N ASN A 131 -1.09 -32.84 -15.36
CA ASN A 131 0.31 -33.28 -15.30
C ASN A 131 1.35 -32.14 -15.12
N TYR A 132 0.95 -30.98 -14.58
CA TYR A 132 1.87 -29.93 -14.17
C TYR A 132 2.35 -30.06 -12.72
N ALA A 133 1.72 -30.95 -11.95
CA ALA A 133 2.15 -31.28 -10.60
C ALA A 133 2.20 -32.81 -10.39
N TYR A 134 2.87 -33.23 -9.32
CA TYR A 134 3.02 -34.63 -8.94
C TYR A 134 3.06 -34.81 -7.43
N ASN A 135 2.55 -35.95 -6.97
CA ASN A 135 2.53 -36.32 -5.55
C ASN A 135 3.63 -37.35 -5.26
N VAL A 136 4.41 -37.11 -4.20
CA VAL A 136 5.41 -38.05 -3.67
C VAL A 136 5.21 -38.17 -2.17
N ASP A 137 4.74 -39.30 -1.71
CA ASP A 137 4.51 -39.63 -0.30
C ASP A 137 3.66 -38.55 0.43
N GLY A 138 2.67 -37.98 -0.25
CA GLY A 138 1.75 -36.98 0.33
C GLY A 138 2.20 -35.53 0.17
N ASP A 139 3.44 -35.25 -0.24
CA ASP A 139 3.88 -33.93 -0.69
C ASP A 139 3.53 -33.73 -2.17
N VAL A 140 3.02 -32.56 -2.54
CA VAL A 140 2.76 -32.23 -3.96
C VAL A 140 3.70 -31.14 -4.41
N TYR A 141 4.33 -31.37 -5.59
CA TYR A 141 5.29 -30.45 -6.19
C TYR A 141 4.84 -30.01 -7.58
N PHE A 142 5.12 -28.75 -7.94
CA PHE A 142 4.91 -28.22 -9.28
C PHE A 142 6.13 -28.49 -10.17
N ARG A 143 5.89 -28.94 -11.42
CA ARG A 143 6.93 -29.19 -12.43
C ARG A 143 7.32 -27.91 -13.17
N VAL A 144 8.33 -27.22 -12.69
CA VAL A 144 8.84 -25.98 -13.31
C VAL A 144 9.31 -26.19 -14.75
N SER A 145 9.88 -27.36 -15.05
CA SER A 145 10.38 -27.72 -16.39
C SER A 145 9.33 -27.71 -17.51
N LYS A 146 8.03 -27.65 -17.16
CA LYS A 146 6.95 -27.55 -18.15
C LYS A 146 6.54 -26.14 -18.52
N ILE A 147 7.18 -25.13 -17.93
CA ILE A 147 6.93 -23.73 -18.21
C ILE A 147 8.12 -23.12 -18.93
N ASP A 148 8.00 -22.97 -20.24
CA ASP A 148 9.09 -22.59 -21.14
C ASP A 148 9.75 -21.25 -20.79
N ASP A 149 8.98 -20.28 -20.30
CA ASP A 149 9.44 -18.95 -19.94
C ASP A 149 9.47 -18.68 -18.43
N TYR A 150 9.66 -19.73 -17.61
CA TYR A 150 9.90 -19.57 -16.19
C TYR A 150 11.15 -18.73 -15.91
N GLY A 151 11.07 -17.78 -15.02
CA GLY A 151 12.13 -16.80 -14.73
C GLY A 151 11.97 -15.48 -15.50
N ARG A 152 10.95 -15.34 -16.36
CA ARG A 152 10.74 -14.13 -17.17
C ARG A 152 10.41 -12.89 -16.32
N LEU A 153 9.56 -13.01 -15.31
CA LEU A 153 9.22 -11.89 -14.42
C LEU A 153 10.44 -11.38 -13.68
N SER A 154 11.26 -12.30 -13.18
CA SER A 154 12.45 -11.99 -12.38
C SER A 154 13.69 -11.70 -13.23
N ASN A 155 13.59 -11.84 -14.55
CA ASN A 155 14.70 -11.74 -15.51
C ASN A 155 15.87 -12.66 -15.11
N ARG A 156 15.56 -13.90 -14.70
CA ARG A 156 16.53 -14.90 -14.26
C ARG A 156 16.62 -16.05 -15.26
N ASN A 157 17.83 -16.49 -15.55
CA ASN A 157 18.05 -17.70 -16.32
C ASN A 157 17.89 -18.94 -15.41
N ILE A 158 17.20 -19.96 -15.90
CA ILE A 158 17.00 -21.24 -15.20
C ILE A 158 18.35 -21.90 -14.85
N ASP A 159 19.33 -21.87 -15.76
CA ASP A 159 20.66 -22.44 -15.53
C ASP A 159 21.42 -21.75 -14.41
N ASP A 160 21.28 -20.42 -14.30
CA ASP A 160 21.86 -19.63 -13.21
C ASP A 160 21.18 -19.94 -11.87
N LEU A 161 19.87 -20.21 -11.88
CA LEU A 161 19.12 -20.61 -10.70
C LEU A 161 19.57 -21.98 -10.18
N ILE A 162 19.85 -22.92 -11.08
CA ILE A 162 20.36 -24.27 -10.74
C ILE A 162 21.79 -24.19 -10.21
N SER A 163 22.63 -23.37 -10.83
CA SER A 163 24.08 -23.30 -10.49
C SER A 163 24.36 -22.39 -9.27
N GLY A 164 23.53 -21.37 -9.03
CA GLY A 164 23.78 -20.35 -8.00
C GLY A 164 23.06 -20.56 -6.67
N SER A 165 22.10 -21.47 -6.59
CA SER A 165 21.37 -21.74 -5.37
C SER A 165 22.09 -22.79 -4.51
N ARG A 166 22.21 -22.53 -3.19
CA ARG A 166 22.35 -23.59 -2.19
C ARG A 166 21.02 -24.36 -2.15
N ILE A 167 20.81 -25.21 -3.18
CA ILE A 167 19.60 -26.01 -3.27
C ILE A 167 19.78 -27.14 -2.27
N ASP A 168 18.95 -27.15 -1.23
CA ASP A 168 18.73 -28.35 -0.42
C ASP A 168 18.20 -29.42 -1.37
N ILE A 169 19.03 -30.44 -1.63
CA ILE A 169 18.66 -31.55 -2.50
C ILE A 169 17.56 -32.32 -1.79
N ASN A 170 16.32 -32.02 -2.14
CA ASN A 170 15.19 -32.83 -1.70
C ASN A 170 15.01 -34.01 -2.68
N PRO A 171 15.28 -35.25 -2.23
CA PRO A 171 15.22 -36.44 -3.11
C PRO A 171 13.80 -36.75 -3.63
N LYS A 172 12.76 -36.12 -3.06
CA LYS A 172 11.37 -36.26 -3.52
C LYS A 172 11.08 -35.42 -4.79
N LYS A 173 11.90 -34.42 -5.10
CA LYS A 173 11.68 -33.56 -6.26
C LYS A 173 12.27 -34.12 -7.54
N GLU A 174 11.51 -34.06 -8.65
CA GLU A 174 11.98 -34.42 -9.99
C GLU A 174 13.06 -33.42 -10.48
N SER A 175 12.92 -32.14 -10.10
CA SER A 175 13.88 -31.07 -10.37
C SER A 175 14.11 -30.21 -9.12
N PRO A 176 15.35 -29.73 -8.88
CA PRO A 176 15.62 -28.81 -7.77
C PRO A 176 14.79 -27.53 -7.79
N LEU A 177 14.34 -27.10 -8.97
CA LEU A 177 13.52 -25.90 -9.16
C LEU A 177 12.05 -26.11 -8.82
N ASP A 178 11.59 -27.36 -8.75
CA ASP A 178 10.20 -27.66 -8.43
C ASP A 178 9.87 -27.14 -7.04
N PHE A 179 8.71 -26.53 -6.89
CA PHE A 179 8.29 -25.94 -5.64
C PHE A 179 7.07 -26.65 -5.06
N THR A 180 6.95 -26.59 -3.74
CA THR A 180 5.88 -27.28 -3.01
C THR A 180 4.56 -26.57 -3.21
N LEU A 181 3.53 -27.34 -3.60
CA LEU A 181 2.13 -26.93 -3.66
C LEU A 181 1.36 -27.37 -2.42
N TRP A 182 1.70 -28.57 -1.91
CA TRP A 182 1.13 -29.14 -0.68
C TRP A 182 2.23 -29.82 0.14
N LYS A 183 2.30 -29.53 1.42
CA LYS A 183 3.26 -30.08 2.37
C LYS A 183 2.55 -31.03 3.30
N GLN A 184 2.91 -32.33 3.26
CA GLN A 184 2.47 -33.29 4.24
C GLN A 184 3.00 -32.92 5.60
N THR A 185 2.14 -32.81 6.60
CA THR A 185 2.53 -32.56 7.99
C THR A 185 1.39 -32.87 8.94
N GLU A 186 1.73 -33.31 10.13
CA GLU A 186 0.84 -33.45 11.29
C GLU A 186 1.15 -32.39 12.36
N VAL A 187 2.18 -31.57 12.13
CA VAL A 187 2.63 -30.53 13.10
C VAL A 187 1.93 -29.21 12.82
N GLY A 188 1.30 -28.65 13.86
CA GLY A 188 0.55 -27.41 13.78
C GLY A 188 -0.78 -27.56 13.02
N ILE A 189 -1.35 -26.42 12.63
CA ILE A 189 -2.58 -26.42 11.84
C ILE A 189 -2.37 -27.15 10.50
N ASN A 190 -3.24 -28.11 10.22
CA ASN A 190 -3.21 -28.92 9.01
C ASN A 190 -4.62 -29.27 8.57
N PHE A 191 -4.76 -29.65 7.31
CA PHE A 191 -6.06 -29.88 6.65
C PHE A 191 -6.05 -31.22 5.94
N SER A 192 -7.22 -31.85 5.85
CA SER A 192 -7.40 -33.07 5.09
C SER A 192 -7.51 -32.74 3.60
N SER A 193 -6.76 -33.48 2.77
CA SER A 193 -6.80 -33.36 1.32
C SER A 193 -6.74 -34.73 0.66
N PRO A 194 -7.02 -34.86 -0.66
CA PRO A 194 -6.80 -36.09 -1.41
C PRO A 194 -5.33 -36.55 -1.45
N PHE A 195 -4.40 -35.64 -1.14
CA PHE A 195 -2.96 -35.92 -1.20
C PHE A 195 -2.43 -36.49 0.11
N SER A 196 -2.78 -35.82 1.22
CA SER A 196 -2.41 -36.19 2.59
C SER A 196 -3.03 -35.23 3.59
N GLN A 197 -2.84 -35.50 4.87
CA GLN A 197 -2.97 -34.49 5.92
C GLN A 197 -1.80 -33.51 5.79
N GLY A 198 -2.10 -32.19 5.72
CA GLY A 198 -1.04 -31.22 5.45
C GLY A 198 -1.53 -29.78 5.30
N ARG A 199 -0.76 -28.95 4.64
CA ARG A 199 -1.07 -27.55 4.35
C ARG A 199 -0.54 -27.08 3.00
N PRO A 200 -1.11 -26.01 2.41
CA PRO A 200 -0.67 -25.50 1.11
C PRO A 200 0.76 -24.94 1.17
N GLY A 201 1.42 -25.00 0.03
CA GLY A 201 2.62 -24.23 -0.22
C GLY A 201 2.28 -22.76 -0.44
N TRP A 202 3.09 -21.87 0.13
CA TRP A 202 2.90 -20.42 0.09
C TRP A 202 2.62 -19.81 -1.29
N HIS A 203 3.12 -20.44 -2.36
CA HIS A 203 3.01 -19.90 -3.72
C HIS A 203 1.67 -20.21 -4.40
N THR A 204 0.82 -21.03 -3.81
CA THR A 204 -0.47 -21.44 -4.39
C THR A 204 -1.64 -20.63 -3.85
N GLU A 205 -1.45 -19.98 -2.71
CA GLU A 205 -2.49 -19.27 -2.00
C GLU A 205 -3.07 -18.12 -2.83
N CYS A 206 -2.22 -17.16 -3.25
CA CYS A 206 -2.67 -15.96 -3.95
C CYS A 206 -3.25 -16.29 -5.33
N VAL A 207 -2.62 -17.16 -6.11
CA VAL A 207 -3.10 -17.48 -7.45
C VAL A 207 -4.46 -18.16 -7.42
N SER A 208 -4.71 -19.06 -6.44
CA SER A 208 -6.00 -19.72 -6.28
C SER A 208 -7.10 -18.77 -5.79
N MET A 209 -6.77 -17.85 -4.87
CA MET A 209 -7.70 -16.81 -4.42
C MET A 209 -8.05 -15.82 -5.53
N ILE A 210 -7.08 -15.41 -6.35
CA ILE A 210 -7.33 -14.53 -7.50
C ILE A 210 -8.28 -15.23 -8.47
N ASP A 211 -8.00 -16.49 -8.79
CA ASP A 211 -8.84 -17.28 -9.70
C ASP A 211 -10.28 -17.40 -9.18
N ASP A 212 -10.46 -17.71 -7.90
CA ASP A 212 -11.78 -17.82 -7.31
C ASP A 212 -12.54 -16.49 -7.25
N ILE A 213 -11.88 -15.42 -6.77
CA ILE A 213 -12.53 -14.12 -6.55
C ILE A 213 -12.89 -13.45 -7.86
N PHE A 214 -11.98 -13.43 -8.84
CA PHE A 214 -12.14 -12.66 -10.08
C PHE A 214 -12.59 -13.50 -11.26
N LYS A 215 -12.55 -14.85 -11.15
CA LYS A 215 -12.92 -15.80 -12.21
C LYS A 215 -12.17 -15.53 -13.53
N GLY A 216 -10.90 -15.20 -13.41
CA GLY A 216 -10.00 -14.95 -14.56
C GLY A 216 -8.88 -13.97 -14.29
N GLN A 217 -8.30 -13.45 -15.37
CA GLN A 217 -7.19 -12.50 -15.31
C GLN A 217 -7.60 -11.17 -14.67
N ILE A 218 -6.72 -10.62 -13.83
CA ILE A 218 -6.88 -9.28 -13.23
C ILE A 218 -6.02 -8.24 -13.94
N ASP A 219 -6.31 -6.95 -13.71
CA ASP A 219 -5.54 -5.86 -14.29
C ASP A 219 -4.15 -5.75 -13.65
N ILE A 220 -4.09 -5.61 -12.33
CA ILE A 220 -2.85 -5.34 -11.61
C ILE A 220 -2.62 -6.36 -10.49
N HIS A 221 -1.44 -6.98 -10.48
CA HIS A 221 -0.93 -7.73 -9.34
C HIS A 221 0.33 -7.07 -8.80
N GLY A 222 0.43 -6.94 -7.49
CA GLY A 222 1.53 -6.19 -6.91
C GLY A 222 2.00 -6.67 -5.55
N GLY A 223 3.16 -6.14 -5.16
CA GLY A 223 3.79 -6.41 -3.86
C GLY A 223 5.17 -5.79 -3.73
N GLY A 224 5.94 -6.23 -2.75
CA GLY A 224 7.35 -5.88 -2.62
C GLY A 224 8.22 -6.58 -3.67
N MET A 225 9.36 -5.99 -4.01
CA MET A 225 10.33 -6.59 -4.96
C MET A 225 10.85 -7.96 -4.50
N ASP A 226 10.81 -8.25 -3.22
CA ASP A 226 11.18 -9.55 -2.64
C ASP A 226 10.19 -10.66 -3.00
N LEU A 227 8.95 -10.31 -3.36
CA LEU A 227 7.95 -11.26 -3.84
C LEU A 227 8.11 -11.59 -5.33
N GLN A 228 8.82 -10.77 -6.12
CA GLN A 228 9.02 -10.99 -7.54
C GLN A 228 9.56 -12.40 -7.82
N PHE A 229 10.52 -12.84 -7.00
CA PHE A 229 11.06 -14.19 -7.03
C PHE A 229 11.31 -14.72 -5.63
N PRO A 230 10.86 -15.96 -5.32
CA PRO A 230 10.18 -16.90 -6.24
C PRO A 230 8.64 -16.77 -6.28
N HIS A 231 8.00 -15.96 -5.42
CA HIS A 231 6.55 -16.03 -5.15
C HIS A 231 5.71 -15.73 -6.41
N HIS A 232 5.81 -14.54 -6.97
CA HIS A 232 5.03 -14.14 -8.16
C HIS A 232 5.41 -14.90 -9.43
N GLU A 233 6.70 -15.26 -9.57
CA GLU A 233 7.13 -16.15 -10.66
C GLU A 233 6.40 -17.50 -10.62
N ASN A 234 6.26 -18.08 -9.40
CA ASN A 234 5.57 -19.34 -9.18
C ASN A 234 4.05 -19.21 -9.38
N GLU A 235 3.45 -18.05 -9.06
CA GLU A 235 2.04 -17.81 -9.36
C GLU A 235 1.79 -17.74 -10.87
N ILE A 236 2.66 -17.06 -11.62
CA ILE A 236 2.59 -17.02 -13.09
C ILE A 236 2.70 -18.40 -13.68
N ALA A 237 3.63 -19.22 -13.20
CA ALA A 237 3.84 -20.58 -13.66
C ALA A 237 2.57 -21.44 -13.48
N GLN A 238 1.93 -21.36 -12.31
CA GLN A 238 0.69 -22.08 -12.00
C GLN A 238 -0.48 -21.60 -12.88
N ALA A 239 -0.65 -20.28 -13.04
CA ALA A 239 -1.71 -19.74 -13.88
C ALA A 239 -1.54 -20.15 -15.35
N LYS A 240 -0.31 -20.12 -15.89
CA LYS A 240 -0.01 -20.58 -17.24
C LYS A 240 -0.30 -22.05 -17.44
N ALA A 241 0.00 -22.89 -16.45
CA ALA A 241 -0.29 -24.31 -16.49
C ALA A 241 -1.80 -24.60 -16.64
N LEU A 242 -2.65 -23.82 -15.98
CA LEU A 242 -4.10 -24.04 -16.02
C LEU A 242 -4.79 -23.28 -17.16
N TYR A 243 -4.39 -22.03 -17.43
CA TYR A 243 -5.12 -21.08 -18.27
C TYR A 243 -4.36 -20.62 -19.52
N ASN A 244 -3.09 -21.00 -19.67
CA ASN A 244 -2.22 -20.59 -20.77
C ASN A 244 -1.95 -19.06 -20.85
N HIS A 245 -2.15 -18.35 -19.74
CA HIS A 245 -1.82 -16.92 -19.60
C HIS A 245 -1.43 -16.60 -18.15
N SER A 246 -0.79 -15.43 -17.96
CA SER A 246 -0.51 -14.90 -16.61
C SER A 246 -1.81 -14.54 -15.88
N ILE A 247 -1.83 -14.71 -14.56
CA ILE A 247 -3.00 -14.35 -13.73
C ILE A 247 -3.28 -12.84 -13.72
N ALA A 248 -2.28 -12.01 -13.99
CA ALA A 248 -2.42 -10.57 -14.08
C ALA A 248 -1.84 -10.02 -15.39
N LYS A 249 -2.43 -8.91 -15.88
CA LYS A 249 -1.94 -8.18 -17.06
C LYS A 249 -0.71 -7.34 -16.73
N TYR A 250 -0.75 -6.61 -15.63
CA TYR A 250 0.34 -5.74 -15.16
C TYR A 250 0.86 -6.22 -13.81
N TRP A 251 2.19 -6.32 -13.70
CA TRP A 251 2.90 -6.71 -12.48
C TRP A 251 3.69 -5.53 -11.94
N MET A 252 3.42 -5.12 -10.71
CA MET A 252 4.02 -3.94 -10.11
C MET A 252 4.74 -4.28 -8.80
N HIS A 253 6.01 -3.85 -8.67
CA HIS A 253 6.83 -4.18 -7.51
C HIS A 253 7.44 -2.93 -6.88
N ASN A 254 7.26 -2.80 -5.56
CA ASN A 254 7.90 -1.75 -4.77
C ASN A 254 9.36 -2.06 -4.50
N GLY A 255 10.23 -1.08 -4.73
CA GLY A 255 11.62 -1.13 -4.34
C GLY A 255 11.80 -1.35 -2.84
N ARG A 256 12.94 -1.89 -2.45
CA ARG A 256 13.23 -2.22 -1.04
C ARG A 256 13.34 -0.97 -0.18
N LEU A 257 12.99 -1.13 1.09
CA LEU A 257 13.27 -0.14 2.12
C LEU A 257 14.41 -0.68 3.00
N SER A 258 15.46 0.13 3.17
CA SER A 258 16.62 -0.16 4.01
C SER A 258 16.63 0.74 5.25
N PHE A 259 17.37 0.34 6.26
CA PHE A 259 17.66 1.13 7.45
C PHE A 259 19.16 1.42 7.48
N LYS A 260 19.53 2.72 7.43
CA LYS A 260 20.94 3.16 7.37
C LYS A 260 21.77 2.38 6.36
N GLU A 261 21.21 2.23 5.13
CA GLU A 261 21.79 1.47 4.01
C GLU A 261 21.85 -0.07 4.19
N GLU A 262 21.50 -0.59 5.35
CA GLU A 262 21.42 -2.02 5.62
C GLU A 262 19.99 -2.56 5.36
N LYS A 263 19.90 -3.81 4.92
CA LYS A 263 18.60 -4.48 4.77
C LYS A 263 17.92 -4.58 6.12
N MET A 264 16.68 -4.06 6.23
CA MET A 264 15.86 -4.31 7.41
C MET A 264 15.61 -5.81 7.58
N SER A 265 15.94 -6.32 8.75
CA SER A 265 15.71 -7.72 9.10
C SER A 265 15.44 -7.85 10.60
N LYS A 266 14.39 -8.59 10.94
CA LYS A 266 14.04 -8.87 12.34
C LYS A 266 15.15 -9.65 13.07
N SER A 267 15.89 -10.49 12.34
CA SER A 267 17.02 -11.25 12.89
C SER A 267 18.22 -10.37 13.24
N ILE A 268 18.38 -9.20 12.60
CA ILE A 268 19.46 -8.24 12.88
C ILE A 268 19.02 -7.21 13.92
N GLY A 269 17.71 -7.11 14.23
CA GLY A 269 17.17 -6.16 15.19
C GLY A 269 17.13 -4.70 14.72
N ASN A 270 17.35 -4.45 13.40
CA ASN A 270 17.36 -3.13 12.78
C ASN A 270 16.02 -2.79 12.11
N VAL A 271 14.90 -3.14 12.73
CA VAL A 271 13.56 -2.87 12.18
C VAL A 271 12.86 -1.75 12.95
N VAL A 272 12.22 -0.86 12.22
CA VAL A 272 11.31 0.15 12.74
C VAL A 272 9.89 -0.35 12.53
N LEU A 273 9.16 -0.62 13.62
CA LEU A 273 7.78 -1.07 13.55
C LEU A 273 6.85 0.13 13.31
N VAL A 274 5.81 -0.09 12.48
CA VAL A 274 4.83 0.97 12.21
C VAL A 274 4.16 1.44 13.49
N LYS A 275 3.79 0.52 14.40
CA LYS A 275 3.14 0.85 15.67
C LYS A 275 3.96 1.82 16.55
N ASP A 276 5.29 1.81 16.44
CA ASP A 276 6.20 2.61 17.26
C ASP A 276 6.49 4.00 16.68
N VAL A 277 6.04 4.29 15.45
CA VAL A 277 6.14 5.62 14.85
C VAL A 277 4.95 6.47 15.29
N GLU A 278 5.19 7.59 15.98
CA GLU A 278 4.13 8.49 16.45
C GLU A 278 3.44 9.20 15.27
N GLU A 279 4.23 9.78 14.38
CA GLU A 279 3.77 10.62 13.26
C GLU A 279 3.42 9.77 12.02
N LYS A 280 2.29 9.05 12.08
CA LYS A 280 1.87 8.09 11.04
C LYS A 280 1.71 8.73 9.65
N LEU A 281 1.15 9.95 9.57
CA LEU A 281 0.96 10.61 8.28
C LEU A 281 2.27 11.20 7.73
N ALA A 282 3.21 11.59 8.59
CA ALA A 282 4.57 11.90 8.16
C ALA A 282 5.28 10.65 7.63
N LEU A 283 5.05 9.47 8.23
CA LEU A 283 5.55 8.20 7.71
C LEU A 283 4.95 7.91 6.32
N ARG A 284 3.64 8.07 6.15
CA ARG A 284 3.00 7.92 4.83
C ARG A 284 3.63 8.87 3.80
N PHE A 285 3.82 10.13 4.16
CA PHE A 285 4.46 11.14 3.31
C PHE A 285 5.89 10.72 2.92
N PHE A 286 6.69 10.25 3.88
CA PHE A 286 8.02 9.72 3.64
C PHE A 286 8.01 8.50 2.69
N LEU A 287 7.11 7.54 2.89
CA LEU A 287 7.03 6.34 2.06
C LEU A 287 6.67 6.65 0.59
N LEU A 288 5.96 7.76 0.34
CA LEU A 288 5.58 8.24 -0.99
C LEU A 288 6.60 9.22 -1.61
N SER A 289 7.61 9.67 -0.86
CA SER A 289 8.55 10.71 -1.28
C SER A 289 9.53 10.28 -2.38
N THR A 290 9.65 8.98 -2.62
CA THR A 290 10.52 8.40 -3.63
C THR A 290 9.67 7.55 -4.58
N HIS A 291 10.05 7.54 -5.87
CA HIS A 291 9.38 6.68 -6.85
C HIS A 291 9.30 5.23 -6.33
N TYR A 292 8.14 4.59 -6.47
CA TYR A 292 7.88 3.30 -5.83
C TYR A 292 8.88 2.18 -6.18
N ARG A 293 9.42 2.18 -7.40
CA ARG A 293 10.42 1.20 -7.85
C ARG A 293 11.82 1.46 -7.30
N SER A 294 12.12 2.69 -6.90
CA SER A 294 13.42 3.05 -6.36
C SER A 294 13.59 2.54 -4.92
N PRO A 295 14.80 2.16 -4.52
CA PRO A 295 15.05 1.87 -3.11
C PRO A 295 14.81 3.12 -2.25
N LEU A 296 14.34 2.93 -1.03
CA LEU A 296 14.13 3.99 -0.04
C LEU A 296 14.96 3.66 1.19
N ASN A 297 15.73 4.62 1.68
CA ASN A 297 16.52 4.45 2.89
C ASN A 297 15.90 5.24 4.04
N TYR A 298 15.61 4.55 5.14
CA TYR A 298 15.13 5.17 6.36
C TYR A 298 16.31 5.51 7.27
N ASP A 299 16.31 6.74 7.73
CA ASP A 299 17.19 7.26 8.77
C ASP A 299 16.38 8.23 9.64
N GLU A 300 16.61 8.25 10.94
CA GLU A 300 15.82 9.06 11.88
C GLU A 300 15.97 10.57 11.61
N GLU A 301 17.15 11.03 11.20
CA GLU A 301 17.39 12.45 10.89
C GLU A 301 16.64 12.83 9.61
N VAL A 302 16.70 11.97 8.59
CA VAL A 302 15.95 12.16 7.34
C VAL A 302 14.45 12.12 7.64
N PHE A 303 13.97 11.17 8.42
CA PHE A 303 12.55 11.09 8.79
C PHE A 303 12.08 12.34 9.54
N ALA A 304 12.89 12.89 10.45
CA ALA A 304 12.58 14.14 11.16
C ALA A 304 12.38 15.34 10.20
N MET A 305 13.01 15.33 9.02
CA MET A 305 12.76 16.34 7.98
C MET A 305 11.36 16.17 7.38
N TYR A 306 10.92 14.92 7.14
CA TYR A 306 9.58 14.65 6.62
C TYR A 306 8.48 14.95 7.64
N VAL A 307 8.73 14.77 8.93
CA VAL A 307 7.82 15.25 9.98
C VAL A 307 7.60 16.77 9.87
N LYS A 308 8.67 17.53 9.67
CA LYS A 308 8.56 19.00 9.48
C LYS A 308 7.83 19.36 8.18
N GLU A 309 8.06 18.63 7.10
CA GLU A 309 7.35 18.87 5.82
C GLU A 309 5.85 18.55 5.96
N TRP A 310 5.50 17.45 6.63
CA TRP A 310 4.12 17.13 6.97
C TRP A 310 3.46 18.24 7.80
N GLN A 311 4.12 18.72 8.85
CA GLN A 311 3.62 19.82 9.70
C GLN A 311 3.40 21.10 8.91
N LYS A 312 4.26 21.43 7.93
CA LYS A 312 4.06 22.59 7.04
C LYS A 312 2.80 22.45 6.19
N LEU A 313 2.55 21.26 5.64
CA LEU A 313 1.34 20.95 4.88
C LEU A 313 0.12 21.10 5.76
N GLU A 314 0.12 20.44 6.91
CA GLU A 314 -0.97 20.44 7.88
C GLU A 314 -1.32 21.88 8.33
N ASN A 315 -0.31 22.68 8.67
CA ASN A 315 -0.48 24.08 9.06
C ASN A 315 -1.03 24.94 7.91
N ALA A 316 -0.55 24.75 6.69
CA ALA A 316 -1.05 25.50 5.54
C ALA A 316 -2.52 25.14 5.25
N TYR A 317 -2.87 23.85 5.33
CA TYR A 317 -4.24 23.36 5.17
C TYR A 317 -5.18 23.96 6.24
N LYS A 318 -4.82 23.82 7.52
CA LYS A 318 -5.60 24.35 8.66
C LYS A 318 -5.79 25.85 8.55
N THR A 319 -4.70 26.58 8.24
CA THR A 319 -4.77 28.04 8.07
C THR A 319 -5.73 28.45 6.95
N LEU A 320 -5.65 27.78 5.80
CA LEU A 320 -6.51 28.05 4.66
C LEU A 320 -7.99 27.74 5.00
N PHE A 321 -8.25 26.58 5.57
CA PHE A 321 -9.57 26.13 5.97
C PHE A 321 -10.21 27.10 6.98
N TYR A 322 -9.52 27.41 8.08
CA TYR A 322 -10.07 28.26 9.13
C TYR A 322 -10.25 29.71 8.70
N LYS A 323 -9.42 30.23 7.79
CA LYS A 323 -9.65 31.58 7.23
C LYS A 323 -10.94 31.69 6.44
N LEU A 324 -11.33 30.62 5.72
CA LEU A 324 -12.59 30.57 5.00
C LEU A 324 -13.78 30.34 5.94
N ASP A 325 -13.62 29.41 6.88
CA ASP A 325 -14.69 29.02 7.80
C ASP A 325 -15.02 30.16 8.80
N LEU A 326 -14.02 30.93 9.25
CA LEU A 326 -14.24 32.09 10.13
C LEU A 326 -15.21 33.12 9.54
N VAL A 327 -15.12 33.37 8.25
CA VAL A 327 -15.94 34.36 7.54
C VAL A 327 -17.18 33.76 6.88
N LYS A 328 -17.42 32.45 7.07
CA LYS A 328 -18.53 31.69 6.47
C LYS A 328 -18.51 31.68 4.93
N GLU A 329 -17.32 31.76 4.35
CA GLU A 329 -17.09 31.79 2.88
C GLU A 329 -16.55 30.42 2.36
N LEU A 330 -16.64 29.36 3.16
CA LEU A 330 -16.20 28.03 2.76
C LEU A 330 -17.16 27.41 1.72
N ASP A 331 -16.66 27.22 0.50
CA ASP A 331 -17.39 26.60 -0.61
C ASP A 331 -16.49 25.64 -1.39
N LEU A 332 -16.61 24.34 -1.13
CA LEU A 332 -15.86 23.30 -1.85
C LEU A 332 -16.51 22.88 -3.18
N ASN A 333 -17.73 23.37 -3.48
CA ASN A 333 -18.40 23.09 -4.76
C ASN A 333 -17.98 24.05 -5.88
N ILE A 334 -17.14 25.04 -5.55
CA ILE A 334 -16.65 26.03 -6.52
C ILE A 334 -15.93 25.34 -7.71
N GLU A 335 -16.10 25.90 -8.90
CA GLU A 335 -15.31 25.53 -10.07
C GLU A 335 -13.93 26.20 -10.03
N ILE A 336 -12.86 25.43 -10.22
CA ILE A 336 -11.51 25.98 -10.30
C ILE A 336 -11.34 26.66 -11.65
N LYS A 337 -11.12 28.00 -11.64
CA LYS A 337 -10.93 28.83 -12.85
C LYS A 337 -9.53 29.41 -12.97
N ASP A 338 -8.84 29.57 -11.84
CA ASP A 338 -7.49 30.12 -11.80
C ASP A 338 -6.51 29.20 -12.55
N ILE A 339 -5.74 29.80 -13.48
CA ILE A 339 -4.85 29.06 -14.37
C ILE A 339 -3.63 28.50 -13.62
N GLU A 340 -3.12 29.22 -12.61
CA GLU A 340 -1.98 28.74 -11.81
C GLU A 340 -2.38 27.50 -11.02
N ILE A 341 -3.59 27.48 -10.45
CA ILE A 341 -4.12 26.33 -9.70
C ILE A 341 -4.37 25.15 -10.64
N LYS A 342 -4.96 25.39 -11.81
CA LYS A 342 -5.15 24.34 -12.83
C LYS A 342 -3.83 23.73 -13.28
N ASN A 343 -2.79 24.54 -13.45
CA ASN A 343 -1.47 24.04 -13.84
C ASN A 343 -0.88 23.10 -12.77
N GLU A 344 -1.03 23.40 -11.48
CA GLU A 344 -0.52 22.54 -10.43
C GLU A 344 -1.30 21.22 -10.34
N ILE A 345 -2.63 21.24 -10.55
CA ILE A 345 -3.43 20.01 -10.66
C ILE A 345 -2.95 19.18 -11.86
N ASN A 346 -2.77 19.80 -13.02
CA ASN A 346 -2.29 19.11 -14.20
C ASN A 346 -0.89 18.52 -14.01
N ASN A 347 0.03 19.23 -13.36
CA ASN A 347 1.37 18.73 -13.03
C ASN A 347 1.29 17.50 -12.11
N PHE A 348 0.39 17.54 -11.12
CA PHE A 348 0.12 16.41 -10.23
C PHE A 348 -0.43 15.19 -11.01
N ASP A 349 -1.44 15.42 -11.83
CA ASP A 349 -2.05 14.36 -12.64
C ASP A 349 -1.06 13.73 -13.62
N LEU A 350 -0.28 14.55 -14.33
CA LEU A 350 0.77 14.06 -15.25
C LEU A 350 1.82 13.21 -14.50
N ALA A 351 2.20 13.60 -13.28
CA ALA A 351 3.12 12.83 -12.47
C ALA A 351 2.52 11.47 -12.07
N MET A 352 1.26 11.45 -11.66
CA MET A 352 0.56 10.21 -11.31
C MET A 352 0.29 9.32 -12.54
N GLU A 353 0.07 9.91 -13.71
CA GLU A 353 -0.10 9.18 -14.97
C GLU A 353 1.21 8.64 -15.54
N ASP A 354 2.35 9.10 -15.07
CA ASP A 354 3.69 8.61 -15.42
C ASP A 354 4.18 7.61 -14.38
N ASP A 355 3.68 6.38 -14.46
CA ASP A 355 4.06 5.26 -13.59
C ASP A 355 3.89 5.55 -12.09
N PHE A 356 2.82 6.26 -11.73
CA PHE A 356 2.53 6.65 -10.34
C PHE A 356 3.70 7.34 -9.65
N ASN A 357 4.30 8.32 -10.31
CA ASN A 357 5.45 9.07 -9.79
C ASN A 357 5.05 9.99 -8.64
N THR A 358 4.87 9.40 -7.46
CA THR A 358 4.45 10.12 -6.24
C THR A 358 5.46 11.18 -5.82
N ALA A 359 6.75 11.03 -6.13
CA ALA A 359 7.77 12.02 -5.83
C ALA A 359 7.52 13.33 -6.62
N ASN A 360 7.21 13.23 -7.91
CA ASN A 360 6.85 14.39 -8.73
C ASN A 360 5.46 14.93 -8.35
N ALA A 361 4.51 14.08 -7.99
CA ALA A 361 3.20 14.51 -7.48
C ALA A 361 3.33 15.32 -6.18
N ILE A 362 4.21 14.91 -5.27
CA ILE A 362 4.56 15.69 -4.06
C ILE A 362 5.20 17.03 -4.43
N THR A 363 6.00 17.09 -5.49
CA THR A 363 6.58 18.34 -5.97
C THR A 363 5.49 19.32 -6.43
N ALA A 364 4.48 18.87 -7.15
CA ALA A 364 3.31 19.68 -7.53
C ALA A 364 2.50 20.12 -6.30
N LEU A 365 2.29 19.24 -5.32
CA LEU A 365 1.67 19.58 -4.04
C LEU A 365 2.44 20.68 -3.30
N GLN A 366 3.77 20.60 -3.24
CA GLN A 366 4.60 21.63 -2.62
C GLN A 366 4.53 22.96 -3.37
N SER A 367 4.38 22.94 -4.70
CA SER A 367 4.15 24.16 -5.49
C SER A 367 2.81 24.79 -5.17
N LEU A 368 1.75 23.99 -5.06
CA LEU A 368 0.43 24.46 -4.62
C LEU A 368 0.48 25.06 -3.20
N LEU A 369 1.24 24.46 -2.26
CA LEU A 369 1.43 25.02 -0.92
C LEU A 369 2.14 26.38 -0.94
N ARG A 370 3.13 26.58 -1.82
CA ARG A 370 3.75 27.90 -2.02
C ARG A 370 2.75 28.93 -2.52
N LEU A 371 1.88 28.54 -3.45
CA LEU A 371 0.82 29.39 -3.98
C LEU A 371 -0.20 29.76 -2.89
N ILE A 372 -0.62 28.79 -2.05
CA ILE A 372 -1.48 29.01 -0.88
C ILE A 372 -0.84 30.04 0.07
N ASN A 373 0.40 29.80 0.52
CA ASN A 373 1.09 30.68 1.44
C ASN A 373 1.27 32.10 0.88
N SER A 374 1.52 32.24 -0.43
CA SER A 374 1.59 33.56 -1.09
C SER A 374 0.26 34.31 -1.06
N ASN A 375 -0.86 33.61 -1.31
CA ASN A 375 -2.20 34.22 -1.32
C ASN A 375 -2.71 34.55 0.09
N LEU A 376 -2.35 33.75 1.10
CA LEU A 376 -2.69 34.03 2.50
C LEU A 376 -2.00 35.30 3.06
N ARG A 377 -0.90 35.74 2.45
CA ARG A 377 -0.17 36.97 2.85
C ARG A 377 -0.66 38.23 2.13
N LYS A 378 -1.49 38.10 1.10
CA LYS A 378 -2.04 39.22 0.30
C LYS A 378 -3.45 39.59 0.80
N LYS A 379 -4.07 40.58 0.16
CA LYS A 379 -5.50 40.83 0.34
C LYS A 379 -6.27 39.55 -0.04
N LEU A 380 -7.05 39.05 0.89
CA LEU A 380 -7.79 37.78 0.72
C LEU A 380 -8.84 37.92 -0.38
N VAL A 381 -8.83 36.98 -1.31
CA VAL A 381 -9.85 36.78 -2.34
C VAL A 381 -10.46 35.41 -2.07
N PHE A 382 -11.60 35.36 -1.42
CA PHE A 382 -12.19 34.13 -0.90
C PHE A 382 -12.49 33.10 -1.99
N THR A 383 -12.90 33.56 -3.19
CA THR A 383 -13.06 32.67 -4.35
C THR A 383 -11.76 31.91 -4.66
N LYS A 384 -10.64 32.62 -4.76
CA LYS A 384 -9.34 31.99 -5.03
C LYS A 384 -8.88 31.08 -3.88
N LEU A 385 -9.18 31.43 -2.62
CA LEU A 385 -8.84 30.57 -1.47
C LEU A 385 -9.65 29.27 -1.50
N ASN A 386 -10.93 29.31 -1.89
CA ASN A 386 -11.75 28.11 -2.06
C ASN A 386 -11.22 27.22 -3.21
N GLU A 387 -10.82 27.82 -4.34
CA GLU A 387 -10.19 27.08 -5.44
C GLU A 387 -8.90 26.39 -4.98
N LEU A 388 -8.06 27.07 -4.20
CA LEU A 388 -6.84 26.52 -3.61
C LEU A 388 -7.13 25.37 -2.65
N LEU A 389 -8.13 25.52 -1.77
CA LEU A 389 -8.50 24.47 -0.84
C LEU A 389 -9.06 23.24 -1.56
N LYS A 390 -9.89 23.44 -2.60
CA LYS A 390 -10.40 22.36 -3.43
C LYS A 390 -9.28 21.60 -4.14
N ALA A 391 -8.30 22.30 -4.71
CA ALA A 391 -7.14 21.70 -5.34
C ALA A 391 -6.27 20.93 -4.32
N LEU A 392 -6.08 21.50 -3.12
CA LEU A 392 -5.34 20.85 -2.05
C LEU A 392 -6.04 19.56 -1.59
N ASN A 393 -7.36 19.60 -1.39
CA ASN A 393 -8.15 18.41 -1.06
C ASN A 393 -7.96 17.30 -2.09
N TYR A 394 -8.05 17.62 -3.38
CA TYR A 394 -7.85 16.65 -4.46
C TYR A 394 -6.51 15.93 -4.36
N MET A 395 -5.42 16.68 -4.18
CA MET A 395 -4.07 16.10 -4.11
C MET A 395 -3.85 15.29 -2.83
N VAL A 396 -4.27 15.82 -1.67
CA VAL A 396 -4.06 15.13 -0.38
C VAL A 396 -4.95 13.90 -0.25
N ASP A 397 -6.15 13.90 -0.84
CA ASP A 397 -7.04 12.72 -0.84
C ASP A 397 -6.43 11.57 -1.65
N ILE A 398 -5.86 11.84 -2.82
CA ILE A 398 -5.18 10.83 -3.63
C ILE A 398 -3.94 10.28 -2.92
N LEU A 399 -3.12 11.17 -2.35
CA LEU A 399 -1.95 10.76 -1.58
C LEU A 399 -2.29 10.15 -0.21
N GLY A 400 -3.57 10.22 0.21
CA GLY A 400 -4.03 9.75 1.52
C GLY A 400 -3.46 10.55 2.70
N LEU A 401 -3.08 11.80 2.47
CA LEU A 401 -2.51 12.72 3.47
C LEU A 401 -3.63 13.55 4.12
N LYS A 402 -4.50 12.87 4.85
CA LYS A 402 -5.69 13.48 5.47
C LYS A 402 -5.29 14.48 6.57
N VAL A 403 -5.75 15.73 6.45
CA VAL A 403 -5.67 16.71 7.52
C VAL A 403 -7.02 16.80 8.22
N GLU A 404 -7.03 16.59 9.53
CA GLU A 404 -8.25 16.69 10.31
C GLU A 404 -8.52 18.15 10.69
N VAL A 405 -9.71 18.61 10.34
CA VAL A 405 -10.25 19.92 10.71
C VAL A 405 -11.68 19.77 11.21
N THR A 406 -12.02 20.57 12.21
CA THR A 406 -13.38 20.64 12.74
C THR A 406 -13.96 22.03 12.42
N PRO A 407 -15.12 22.12 11.74
CA PRO A 407 -15.76 23.40 11.49
C PRO A 407 -15.95 24.22 12.77
N LEU A 408 -15.78 25.52 12.66
CA LEU A 408 -15.89 26.43 13.80
C LEU A 408 -17.33 26.58 14.26
N THR A 409 -17.54 26.53 15.56
CA THR A 409 -18.83 26.88 16.19
C THR A 409 -18.98 28.40 16.22
N ASP A 410 -20.19 28.88 16.48
CA ASP A 410 -20.45 30.33 16.67
C ASP A 410 -19.70 30.88 17.90
N GLU A 411 -19.48 30.04 18.93
CA GLU A 411 -18.62 30.42 20.08
C GLU A 411 -17.16 30.69 19.62
N HIS A 412 -16.58 29.84 18.77
CA HIS A 412 -15.24 30.04 18.24
C HIS A 412 -15.13 31.34 17.43
N ARG A 413 -16.14 31.62 16.59
CA ARG A 413 -16.21 32.85 15.80
C ARG A 413 -16.32 34.10 16.70
N SER A 414 -17.15 34.03 17.73
CA SER A 414 -17.26 35.12 18.70
C SER A 414 -15.97 35.41 19.46
N VAL A 415 -15.22 34.35 19.82
CA VAL A 415 -13.87 34.51 20.44
C VAL A 415 -12.91 35.17 19.45
N TYR A 416 -12.95 34.81 18.18
CA TYR A 416 -12.13 35.41 17.15
C TYR A 416 -12.48 36.88 16.90
N GLU A 417 -13.75 37.21 16.81
CA GLU A 417 -14.23 38.60 16.68
C GLU A 417 -13.79 39.46 17.87
N SER A 418 -13.93 38.90 19.08
CA SER A 418 -13.48 39.56 20.31
C SER A 418 -11.95 39.79 20.30
N TRP A 419 -11.19 38.83 19.82
CA TRP A 419 -9.73 38.97 19.63
C TRP A 419 -9.39 40.07 18.63
N GLN A 420 -10.07 40.11 17.48
CA GLN A 420 -9.84 41.19 16.50
C GLN A 420 -10.18 42.56 17.07
N LYS A 421 -11.28 42.65 17.82
CA LYS A 421 -11.68 43.90 18.49
C LYS A 421 -10.64 44.34 19.50
N ALA A 422 -10.20 43.47 20.41
CA ALA A 422 -9.16 43.77 21.40
C ALA A 422 -7.86 44.28 20.75
N ARG A 423 -7.45 43.69 19.59
CA ARG A 423 -6.29 44.19 18.81
C ARG A 423 -6.51 45.59 18.25
N ASN A 424 -7.71 45.85 17.71
CA ASN A 424 -8.03 47.17 17.16
C ASN A 424 -8.08 48.25 18.25
N ASP A 425 -8.62 47.88 19.42
CA ASP A 425 -8.73 48.74 20.61
C ASP A 425 -7.37 48.87 21.36
N LYS A 426 -6.31 48.13 20.91
CA LYS A 426 -4.98 48.06 21.51
C LYS A 426 -4.97 47.51 22.94
N ASP A 427 -5.98 46.72 23.30
CA ASP A 427 -6.01 45.93 24.54
C ASP A 427 -5.17 44.65 24.34
N PHE A 428 -3.86 44.79 24.49
CA PHE A 428 -2.92 43.71 24.21
C PHE A 428 -3.05 42.54 25.22
N SER A 429 -3.43 42.84 26.48
CA SER A 429 -3.62 41.77 27.49
C SER A 429 -4.79 40.85 27.11
N LEU A 430 -5.95 41.42 26.79
CA LEU A 430 -7.11 40.64 26.35
C LEU A 430 -6.86 39.94 25.00
N ALA A 431 -6.12 40.63 24.10
CA ALA A 431 -5.78 40.05 22.79
C ALA A 431 -4.88 38.82 22.93
N ASP A 432 -3.91 38.81 23.85
CA ASP A 432 -3.03 37.69 24.09
C ASP A 432 -3.76 36.52 24.73
N ASP A 433 -4.65 36.74 25.71
CA ASP A 433 -5.48 35.69 26.31
C ASP A 433 -6.41 35.03 25.29
N LEU A 434 -7.06 35.81 24.45
CA LEU A 434 -7.94 35.30 23.40
C LEU A 434 -7.16 34.57 22.30
N ARG A 435 -5.97 35.07 21.95
CA ARG A 435 -5.04 34.42 21.02
C ARG A 435 -4.65 33.04 21.52
N GLU A 436 -4.27 32.92 22.78
CA GLU A 436 -3.89 31.65 23.39
C GLU A 436 -5.04 30.63 23.28
N LYS A 437 -6.29 31.05 23.57
CA LYS A 437 -7.48 30.19 23.41
C LYS A 437 -7.67 29.72 21.98
N LEU A 438 -7.46 30.58 20.99
CA LEU A 438 -7.60 30.26 19.56
C LEU A 438 -6.44 29.37 19.08
N THR A 439 -5.20 29.63 19.56
CA THR A 439 -4.01 28.82 19.22
C THR A 439 -4.11 27.41 19.78
N ARG A 440 -4.56 27.23 21.04
CA ARG A 440 -4.80 25.89 21.62
C ARG A 440 -5.83 25.05 20.83
N ARG A 441 -6.66 25.69 20.03
CA ARG A 441 -7.66 25.05 19.15
C ARG A 441 -7.20 24.94 17.69
N GLY A 442 -5.97 25.35 17.37
CA GLY A 442 -5.39 25.33 16.03
C GLY A 442 -6.05 26.31 15.03
N ILE A 443 -6.72 27.38 15.53
CA ILE A 443 -7.40 28.38 14.70
C ILE A 443 -6.45 29.53 14.30
N LEU A 444 -5.44 29.80 15.14
CA LEU A 444 -4.38 30.80 14.92
C LEU A 444 -3.01 30.18 15.10
#